data_a6f5d426edb22dbe793f6ae6adc4d735
#
_entry.id   a6f5d426edb22dbe793f6ae6adc4d735
#
_cell.length_a   1.000
_cell.length_b   1.000
_cell.length_c   1.000
_cell.angle_alpha   90.00
_cell.angle_beta   90.00
_cell.angle_gamma   90.00
#
_symmetry.space_group_name_H-M   'P 1'
#
loop_
_entity.id
_entity.type
_entity.pdbx_description
1 polymer ?
#
loop_
_entity_poly.entity_id
_entity_poly.type
_entity_poly.pdbx_seq_one_letter_code
_entity_poly.pdbx_strand_id
1 'polypeptide(L)'
;MAIIIIRTIIIYLALLVTMRVLGKRQLGELELSEFVVAALIADLASHPLQDLGIPMINGLVPIFTLFCCEVLITGLSLKNIRLRGFLFGKPSFLIVRGKIEQAEMRKSRFTSEELMQELRSKSCTDISSVEYGILETDGTLNVILFPAERPATAGQLGISTADGGYPSIVINDGRVIDTNLQKLGLDRSWLSAELKRQGKGSEKDIFLMTVNQRREVYISVKEAQQ
;
A
#
# COMPACT_ATOMS: atom_id res chain seq x y z
N MET A 1 4.67 -38.47 3.59
CA MET A 1 5.48 -37.25 3.38
C MET A 1 5.13 -36.53 2.06
N ALA A 2 5.24 -37.17 0.88
CA ALA A 2 4.92 -36.54 -0.40
C ALA A 2 3.50 -35.92 -0.47
N ILE A 3 2.49 -36.61 0.07
CA ILE A 3 1.11 -36.12 0.12
C ILE A 3 0.99 -34.81 0.90
N ILE A 4 1.69 -34.68 2.01
CA ILE A 4 1.67 -33.44 2.82
C ILE A 4 2.26 -32.29 2.03
N ILE A 5 3.39 -32.51 1.36
CA ILE A 5 4.04 -31.50 0.51
C ILE A 5 3.10 -31.01 -0.59
N ILE A 6 2.45 -31.96 -1.30
CA ILE A 6 1.52 -31.62 -2.39
C ILE A 6 0.33 -30.84 -1.84
N ARG A 7 -0.28 -31.27 -0.73
CA ARG A 7 -1.40 -30.56 -0.09
C ARG A 7 -1.00 -29.14 0.33
N THR A 8 0.18 -28.99 0.94
CA THR A 8 0.71 -27.68 1.34
C THR A 8 0.88 -26.75 0.15
N ILE A 9 1.45 -27.23 -0.94
CA ILE A 9 1.63 -26.43 -2.17
C ILE A 9 0.27 -25.98 -2.74
N ILE A 10 -0.71 -26.88 -2.80
CA ILE A 10 -2.02 -26.57 -3.37
C ILE A 10 -2.74 -25.52 -2.50
N ILE A 11 -2.76 -25.71 -1.17
CA ILE A 11 -3.37 -24.74 -0.25
C ILE A 11 -2.62 -23.41 -0.32
N TYR A 12 -1.30 -23.41 -0.32
CA TYR A 12 -0.50 -22.19 -0.46
C TYR A 12 -0.86 -21.41 -1.74
N LEU A 13 -0.95 -22.08 -2.87
CA LEU A 13 -1.31 -21.46 -4.15
C LEU A 13 -2.76 -20.91 -4.10
N ALA A 14 -3.70 -21.67 -3.51
CA ALA A 14 -5.08 -21.22 -3.32
C ALA A 14 -5.15 -19.95 -2.45
N LEU A 15 -4.43 -19.93 -1.33
CA LEU A 15 -4.34 -18.75 -0.45
C LEU A 15 -3.71 -17.57 -1.17
N LEU A 16 -2.61 -17.79 -1.90
CA LEU A 16 -1.93 -16.72 -2.64
C LEU A 16 -2.84 -16.08 -3.68
N VAL A 17 -3.60 -16.88 -4.43
CA VAL A 17 -4.57 -16.38 -5.40
C VAL A 17 -5.70 -15.63 -4.70
N THR A 18 -6.26 -16.19 -3.62
CA THR A 18 -7.33 -15.58 -2.83
C THR A 18 -6.89 -14.20 -2.30
N MET A 19 -5.75 -14.13 -1.61
CA MET A 19 -5.23 -12.87 -1.06
C MET A 19 -4.89 -11.85 -2.15
N ARG A 20 -4.39 -12.29 -3.31
CA ARG A 20 -4.10 -11.39 -4.43
C ARG A 20 -5.36 -10.74 -5.03
N VAL A 21 -6.46 -11.47 -5.07
CA VAL A 21 -7.73 -10.97 -5.62
C VAL A 21 -8.49 -10.10 -4.61
N LEU A 22 -8.37 -10.39 -3.30
CA LEU A 22 -8.99 -9.58 -2.24
C LEU A 22 -8.50 -8.13 -2.23
N GLY A 23 -7.28 -7.86 -2.66
CA GLY A 23 -6.85 -6.47 -2.82
C GLY A 23 -5.36 -6.24 -2.77
N LYS A 24 -4.96 -4.97 -3.07
CA LYS A 24 -3.56 -4.52 -3.05
C LYS A 24 -3.21 -3.78 -1.75
N ARG A 25 -4.09 -3.78 -0.75
CA ARG A 25 -3.84 -3.07 0.51
C ARG A 25 -2.69 -3.75 1.25
N GLN A 26 -1.80 -2.96 1.80
CA GLN A 26 -0.68 -3.46 2.59
C GLN A 26 -1.19 -4.02 3.91
N LEU A 27 -0.50 -5.03 4.45
CA LEU A 27 -0.87 -5.67 5.72
C LEU A 27 -1.01 -4.68 6.90
N GLY A 28 -0.34 -3.53 6.83
CA GLY A 28 -0.43 -2.46 7.84
C GLY A 28 -1.67 -1.57 7.72
N GLU A 29 -2.45 -1.70 6.64
CA GLU A 29 -3.66 -0.92 6.38
C GLU A 29 -4.91 -1.81 6.26
N LEU A 30 -4.84 -3.05 6.77
CA LEU A 30 -5.97 -3.98 6.78
C LEU A 30 -7.09 -3.44 7.66
N GLU A 31 -8.28 -3.39 7.10
CA GLU A 31 -9.49 -3.15 7.88
C GLU A 31 -9.75 -4.35 8.81
N LEU A 32 -10.41 -4.10 9.94
CA LEU A 32 -10.69 -5.13 10.94
C LEU A 32 -11.41 -6.37 10.34
N SER A 33 -12.33 -6.16 9.40
CA SER A 33 -13.03 -7.22 8.68
C SER A 33 -12.10 -8.08 7.83
N GLU A 34 -11.18 -7.46 7.10
CA GLU A 34 -10.18 -8.15 6.27
C GLU A 34 -9.25 -9.03 7.13
N PHE A 35 -8.84 -8.50 8.31
CA PHE A 35 -8.05 -9.26 9.27
C PHE A 35 -8.80 -10.50 9.79
N VAL A 36 -10.08 -10.36 10.17
CA VAL A 36 -10.91 -11.48 10.62
C VAL A 36 -11.06 -12.54 9.54
N VAL A 37 -11.32 -12.14 8.29
CA VAL A 37 -11.42 -13.06 7.15
C VAL A 37 -10.09 -13.79 6.91
N ALA A 38 -8.96 -13.05 6.94
CA ALA A 38 -7.65 -13.65 6.77
C ALA A 38 -7.32 -14.67 7.87
N ALA A 39 -7.66 -14.38 9.12
CA ALA A 39 -7.47 -15.28 10.25
C ALA A 39 -8.33 -16.56 10.12
N LEU A 40 -9.60 -16.41 9.74
CA LEU A 40 -10.49 -17.56 9.50
C LEU A 40 -10.02 -18.42 8.32
N ILE A 41 -9.58 -17.81 7.24
CA ILE A 41 -9.02 -18.53 6.08
C ILE A 41 -7.78 -19.33 6.49
N ALA A 42 -6.88 -18.74 7.29
CA ALA A 42 -5.67 -19.42 7.75
C ALA A 42 -5.99 -20.61 8.63
N ASP A 43 -6.96 -20.47 9.55
CA ASP A 43 -7.40 -21.57 10.44
C ASP A 43 -8.02 -22.70 9.62
N LEU A 44 -8.99 -22.43 8.77
CA LEU A 44 -9.66 -23.41 7.92
C LEU A 44 -8.71 -24.13 6.95
N ALA A 45 -7.70 -23.43 6.45
CA ALA A 45 -6.66 -24.01 5.60
C ALA A 45 -5.78 -25.02 6.35
N SER A 46 -5.62 -24.88 7.66
CA SER A 46 -4.76 -25.72 8.47
C SER A 46 -5.30 -27.14 8.68
N HIS A 47 -6.63 -27.30 8.76
CA HIS A 47 -7.26 -28.58 9.09
C HIS A 47 -6.87 -29.75 8.15
N PRO A 48 -6.97 -29.65 6.82
CA PRO A 48 -6.58 -30.74 5.92
C PRO A 48 -5.07 -30.96 5.82
N LEU A 49 -4.26 -30.05 6.40
CA LEU A 49 -2.81 -30.23 6.51
C LEU A 49 -2.43 -31.02 7.76
N GLN A 50 -3.18 -30.83 8.86
CA GLN A 50 -2.94 -31.47 10.14
C GLN A 50 -3.44 -32.92 10.16
N ASP A 51 -4.57 -33.20 9.51
CA ASP A 51 -5.17 -34.53 9.43
C ASP A 51 -5.31 -34.98 7.97
N LEU A 52 -4.54 -36.00 7.61
CA LEU A 52 -4.58 -36.62 6.27
C LEU A 52 -5.89 -37.36 5.99
N GLY A 53 -6.65 -37.73 7.00
CA GLY A 53 -7.99 -38.33 6.87
C GLY A 53 -9.03 -37.33 6.37
N ILE A 54 -8.80 -36.04 6.54
CA ILE A 54 -9.67 -34.99 6.05
C ILE A 54 -9.43 -34.76 4.56
N PRO A 55 -10.46 -34.85 3.69
CA PRO A 55 -10.35 -34.50 2.29
C PRO A 55 -9.93 -33.06 2.11
N MET A 56 -9.04 -32.77 1.16
CA MET A 56 -8.57 -31.40 0.86
C MET A 56 -9.71 -30.43 0.53
N ILE A 57 -10.77 -30.93 -0.11
CA ILE A 57 -11.93 -30.13 -0.48
C ILE A 57 -12.60 -29.47 0.73
N ASN A 58 -12.53 -30.09 1.91
CA ASN A 58 -13.10 -29.55 3.14
C ASN A 58 -12.37 -28.29 3.63
N GLY A 59 -11.12 -28.09 3.24
CA GLY A 59 -10.40 -26.83 3.47
C GLY A 59 -10.59 -25.80 2.35
N LEU A 60 -10.63 -26.25 1.10
CA LEU A 60 -10.73 -25.35 -0.06
C LEU A 60 -12.12 -24.72 -0.20
N VAL A 61 -13.20 -25.47 0.06
CA VAL A 61 -14.58 -24.95 -0.04
C VAL A 61 -14.83 -23.79 0.92
N PRO A 62 -14.50 -23.88 2.22
CA PRO A 62 -14.67 -22.74 3.13
C PRO A 62 -13.83 -21.52 2.73
N ILE A 63 -12.58 -21.72 2.30
CA ILE A 63 -11.72 -20.64 1.80
C ILE A 63 -12.39 -19.90 0.64
N PHE A 64 -12.88 -20.65 -0.34
CA PHE A 64 -13.57 -20.09 -1.50
C PHE A 64 -14.89 -19.40 -1.10
N THR A 65 -15.62 -19.96 -0.14
CA THR A 65 -16.86 -19.38 0.39
C THR A 65 -16.58 -18.04 1.07
N LEU A 66 -15.59 -17.97 1.96
CA LEU A 66 -15.19 -16.71 2.61
C LEU A 66 -14.71 -15.67 1.59
N PHE A 67 -13.94 -16.10 0.60
CA PHE A 67 -13.52 -15.25 -0.51
C PHE A 67 -14.73 -14.65 -1.26
N CYS A 68 -15.71 -15.48 -1.63
CA CYS A 68 -16.93 -15.00 -2.30
C CYS A 68 -17.72 -14.03 -1.41
N CYS A 69 -17.86 -14.33 -0.12
CA CYS A 69 -18.51 -13.44 0.85
C CYS A 69 -17.82 -12.08 0.90
N GLU A 70 -16.50 -12.06 1.00
CA GLU A 70 -15.72 -10.81 1.06
C GLU A 70 -15.86 -9.98 -0.21
N VAL A 71 -15.75 -10.60 -1.38
CA VAL A 71 -15.97 -9.92 -2.66
C VAL A 71 -17.38 -9.34 -2.77
N LEU A 72 -18.41 -10.07 -2.30
CA LEU A 72 -19.78 -9.60 -2.29
C LEU A 72 -19.97 -8.44 -1.31
N ILE A 73 -19.45 -8.55 -0.08
CA ILE A 73 -19.51 -7.50 0.94
C ILE A 73 -18.84 -6.22 0.44
N THR A 74 -17.63 -6.33 -0.08
CA THR A 74 -16.89 -5.22 -0.67
C THR A 74 -17.66 -4.61 -1.84
N GLY A 75 -18.18 -5.42 -2.75
CA GLY A 75 -18.99 -4.96 -3.90
C GLY A 75 -20.27 -4.24 -3.48
N LEU A 76 -20.97 -4.74 -2.46
CA LEU A 76 -22.16 -4.11 -1.90
C LEU A 76 -21.83 -2.81 -1.15
N SER A 77 -20.71 -2.77 -0.44
CA SER A 77 -20.25 -1.58 0.29
C SER A 77 -19.94 -0.40 -0.63
N LEU A 78 -19.47 -0.66 -1.86
CA LEU A 78 -19.24 0.37 -2.88
C LEU A 78 -20.54 1.04 -3.32
N LYS A 79 -21.65 0.29 -3.34
CA LYS A 79 -22.96 0.81 -3.77
C LYS A 79 -23.79 1.39 -2.64
N ASN A 80 -23.52 1.03 -1.39
CA ASN A 80 -24.34 1.42 -0.25
C ASN A 80 -23.50 2.05 0.88
N ILE A 81 -23.53 3.37 0.98
CA ILE A 81 -22.78 4.15 1.97
C ILE A 81 -23.18 3.83 3.43
N ARG A 82 -24.44 3.43 3.66
CA ARG A 82 -24.91 3.06 5.01
C ARG A 82 -24.33 1.73 5.43
N LEU A 83 -24.32 0.75 4.51
CA LEU A 83 -23.70 -0.56 4.73
C LEU A 83 -22.21 -0.41 4.98
N ARG A 84 -21.51 0.41 4.17
CA ARG A 84 -20.10 0.70 4.36
C ARG A 84 -19.82 1.30 5.74
N GLY A 85 -20.60 2.30 6.16
CA GLY A 85 -20.42 2.93 7.47
C GLY A 85 -20.73 2.00 8.65
N PHE A 86 -21.58 0.98 8.45
CA PHE A 86 -21.86 -0.04 9.47
C PHE A 86 -20.73 -1.07 9.58
N LEU A 87 -20.22 -1.56 8.45
CA LEU A 87 -19.20 -2.62 8.41
C LEU A 87 -17.79 -2.10 8.72
N PHE A 88 -17.42 -0.99 8.10
CA PHE A 88 -16.05 -0.46 8.14
C PHE A 88 -15.89 0.76 9.08
N GLY A 89 -16.99 1.23 9.65
CA GLY A 89 -16.97 2.43 10.49
C GLY A 89 -16.91 3.73 9.69
N LYS A 90 -16.64 4.81 10.39
CA LYS A 90 -16.46 6.16 9.83
C LYS A 90 -15.34 6.85 10.58
N PRO A 91 -14.55 7.70 9.91
CA PRO A 91 -13.57 8.54 10.58
C PRO A 91 -14.23 9.39 11.68
N SER A 92 -13.54 9.55 12.80
CA SER A 92 -13.98 10.34 13.95
C SER A 92 -13.09 11.58 14.10
N PHE A 93 -13.70 12.76 14.20
CA PHE A 93 -12.97 14.01 14.40
C PHE A 93 -12.67 14.19 15.89
N LEU A 94 -11.44 13.94 16.32
CA LEU A 94 -11.02 14.13 17.72
C LEU A 94 -10.62 15.57 18.02
N ILE A 95 -10.17 16.32 17.01
CA ILE A 95 -9.86 17.74 17.10
C ILE A 95 -10.58 18.44 15.94
N VAL A 96 -11.31 19.52 16.24
CA VAL A 96 -12.01 20.35 15.26
C VAL A 96 -11.69 21.83 15.53
N ARG A 97 -11.07 22.49 14.55
CA ARG A 97 -10.65 23.90 14.66
C ARG A 97 -9.86 24.19 15.93
N GLY A 98 -8.91 23.32 16.27
CA GLY A 98 -8.05 23.46 17.45
C GLY A 98 -8.70 23.07 18.78
N LYS A 99 -9.94 22.55 18.78
CA LYS A 99 -10.65 22.13 20.00
C LYS A 99 -10.81 20.63 20.04
N ILE A 100 -10.52 20.04 21.20
CA ILE A 100 -10.70 18.59 21.42
C ILE A 100 -12.19 18.28 21.58
N GLU A 101 -12.69 17.36 20.77
CA GLU A 101 -14.05 16.82 20.81
C GLU A 101 -14.13 15.67 21.83
N GLN A 102 -14.28 16.02 23.13
CA GLN A 102 -14.27 15.03 24.23
C GLN A 102 -15.36 13.95 24.09
N ALA A 103 -16.49 14.26 23.44
CA ALA A 103 -17.56 13.30 23.20
C ALA A 103 -17.13 12.24 22.19
N GLU A 104 -16.47 12.64 21.11
CA GLU A 104 -15.95 11.69 20.09
C GLU A 104 -14.77 10.88 20.64
N MET A 105 -13.89 11.47 21.47
CA MET A 105 -12.83 10.72 22.16
C MET A 105 -13.40 9.61 23.04
N ARG A 106 -14.42 9.93 23.88
CA ARG A 106 -15.08 8.91 24.70
C ARG A 106 -15.73 7.81 23.89
N LYS A 107 -16.42 8.18 22.81
CA LYS A 107 -17.09 7.25 21.89
C LYS A 107 -16.08 6.32 21.20
N SER A 108 -14.95 6.85 20.79
CA SER A 108 -13.84 6.12 20.18
C SER A 108 -12.96 5.39 21.22
N ARG A 109 -13.23 5.56 22.52
CA ARG A 109 -12.44 5.04 23.65
C ARG A 109 -10.97 5.47 23.55
N PHE A 110 -10.73 6.69 23.11
CA PHE A 110 -9.42 7.25 22.89
C PHE A 110 -9.06 8.20 24.03
N THR A 111 -7.93 7.96 24.69
CA THR A 111 -7.51 8.76 25.85
C THR A 111 -6.73 10.00 25.42
N SER A 112 -6.59 10.96 26.34
CA SER A 112 -5.76 12.15 26.09
C SER A 112 -4.29 11.82 25.91
N GLU A 113 -3.80 10.80 26.63
CA GLU A 113 -2.43 10.31 26.53
C GLU A 113 -2.17 9.69 25.15
N GLU A 114 -3.09 8.87 24.65
CA GLU A 114 -3.03 8.30 23.30
C GLU A 114 -3.07 9.40 22.24
N LEU A 115 -3.94 10.41 22.39
CA LEU A 115 -3.96 11.55 21.48
C LEU A 115 -2.62 12.25 21.41
N MET A 116 -2.02 12.54 22.56
CA MET A 116 -0.71 13.19 22.62
C MET A 116 0.42 12.29 22.07
N GLN A 117 0.32 10.98 22.26
CA GLN A 117 1.27 10.02 21.68
C GLN A 117 1.17 10.00 20.15
N GLU A 118 -0.04 9.93 19.62
CA GLU A 118 -0.27 9.92 18.16
C GLU A 118 0.15 11.25 17.52
N LEU A 119 -0.11 12.40 18.15
CA LEU A 119 0.40 13.68 17.67
C LEU A 119 1.93 13.70 17.58
N ARG A 120 2.62 13.17 18.60
CA ARG A 120 4.09 13.07 18.55
C ARG A 120 4.58 12.13 17.45
N SER A 121 3.86 11.02 17.18
CA SER A 121 4.20 10.11 16.08
C SER A 121 4.15 10.80 14.72
N LYS A 122 3.30 11.82 14.58
CA LYS A 122 3.18 12.67 13.38
C LYS A 122 4.09 13.93 13.44
N SER A 123 5.09 13.93 14.32
CA SER A 123 6.01 15.07 14.51
C SER A 123 5.31 16.37 14.94
N CYS A 124 4.12 16.26 15.52
CA CYS A 124 3.38 17.37 16.09
C CYS A 124 3.49 17.31 17.61
N THR A 125 4.23 18.27 18.20
CA THR A 125 4.45 18.34 19.66
C THR A 125 3.50 19.31 20.36
N ASP A 126 2.93 20.25 19.62
CA ASP A 126 2.00 21.25 20.15
C ASP A 126 0.60 21.02 19.57
N ILE A 127 -0.33 20.66 20.45
CA ILE A 127 -1.73 20.43 20.08
C ILE A 127 -2.40 21.73 19.60
N SER A 128 -1.94 22.90 20.03
CA SER A 128 -2.50 24.20 19.61
C SER A 128 -2.25 24.51 18.13
N SER A 129 -1.25 23.86 17.53
CA SER A 129 -0.96 23.97 16.10
C SER A 129 -1.90 23.13 15.20
N VAL A 130 -2.71 22.24 15.81
CA VAL A 130 -3.58 21.30 15.08
C VAL A 130 -4.94 21.93 14.82
N GLU A 131 -5.31 22.05 13.55
CA GLU A 131 -6.65 22.47 13.13
C GLU A 131 -7.65 21.31 13.19
N TYR A 132 -7.29 20.15 12.59
CA TYR A 132 -8.11 18.93 12.63
C TYR A 132 -7.24 17.72 13.01
N GLY A 133 -7.77 16.90 13.92
CA GLY A 133 -7.26 15.56 14.24
C GLY A 133 -8.34 14.53 13.92
N ILE A 134 -8.08 13.67 12.94
CA ILE A 134 -9.06 12.73 12.39
C ILE A 134 -8.56 11.31 12.68
N LEU A 135 -9.30 10.58 13.50
CA LEU A 135 -9.06 9.15 13.74
C LEU A 135 -9.73 8.36 12.62
N GLU A 136 -8.91 7.70 11.80
CA GLU A 136 -9.38 6.87 10.69
C GLU A 136 -9.91 5.52 11.18
N THR A 137 -10.55 4.77 10.28
CA THR A 137 -11.16 3.47 10.59
C THR A 137 -10.15 2.37 10.86
N ASP A 138 -8.91 2.53 10.43
CA ASP A 138 -7.77 1.66 10.70
C ASP A 138 -7.07 1.96 12.05
N GLY A 139 -7.54 2.99 12.77
CA GLY A 139 -6.98 3.44 14.03
C GLY A 139 -5.85 4.45 13.91
N THR A 140 -5.46 4.87 12.71
CA THR A 140 -4.44 5.90 12.51
C THR A 140 -5.01 7.30 12.76
N LEU A 141 -4.19 8.19 13.33
CA LEU A 141 -4.54 9.60 13.49
C LEU A 141 -3.94 10.44 12.35
N ASN A 142 -4.80 11.06 11.56
CA ASN A 142 -4.40 12.07 10.58
C ASN A 142 -4.46 13.46 11.21
N VAL A 143 -3.38 14.24 11.04
CA VAL A 143 -3.23 15.57 11.62
C VAL A 143 -3.15 16.62 10.53
N ILE A 144 -4.02 17.61 10.61
CA ILE A 144 -4.03 18.78 9.73
C ILE A 144 -3.72 20.01 10.59
N LEU A 145 -2.59 20.64 10.30
CA LEU A 145 -2.16 21.85 11.01
C LEU A 145 -2.91 23.09 10.52
N PHE A 146 -2.99 24.12 11.36
CA PHE A 146 -3.43 25.44 10.91
C PHE A 146 -2.56 25.94 9.74
N PRO A 147 -3.12 26.71 8.81
CA PRO A 147 -2.35 27.20 7.64
C PRO A 147 -1.05 27.93 8.00
N ALA A 148 -1.03 28.64 9.13
CA ALA A 148 0.16 29.35 9.61
C ALA A 148 1.26 28.42 10.13
N GLU A 149 0.90 27.21 10.55
CA GLU A 149 1.82 26.20 11.13
C GLU A 149 2.29 25.18 10.08
N ARG A 150 1.78 25.26 8.85
CA ARG A 150 2.18 24.36 7.76
C ARG A 150 3.51 24.79 7.16
N PRO A 151 4.36 23.85 6.75
CA PRO A 151 5.53 24.17 5.96
C PRO A 151 5.18 25.02 4.73
N ALA A 152 5.93 26.06 4.47
CA ALA A 152 5.74 26.88 3.28
C ALA A 152 6.01 26.07 2.02
N THR A 153 5.11 26.15 1.03
CA THR A 153 5.31 25.52 -0.25
C THR A 153 6.19 26.39 -1.15
N ALA A 154 6.90 25.78 -2.11
CA ALA A 154 7.67 26.52 -3.10
C ALA A 154 6.82 27.58 -3.84
N GLY A 155 5.55 27.26 -4.14
CA GLY A 155 4.61 28.19 -4.77
C GLY A 155 4.30 29.41 -3.90
N GLN A 156 4.12 29.23 -2.58
CA GLN A 156 3.92 30.33 -1.62
C GLN A 156 5.16 31.24 -1.51
N LEU A 157 6.33 30.66 -1.68
CA LEU A 157 7.61 31.40 -1.66
C LEU A 157 7.95 32.01 -3.03
N GLY A 158 7.10 31.85 -4.05
CA GLY A 158 7.38 32.33 -5.40
C GLY A 158 8.54 31.59 -6.11
N ILE A 159 8.95 30.43 -5.57
CA ILE A 159 10.01 29.62 -6.14
C ILE A 159 9.43 28.78 -7.28
N SER A 160 9.89 29.03 -8.50
CA SER A 160 9.57 28.18 -9.65
C SER A 160 10.31 26.85 -9.50
N THR A 161 9.57 25.78 -9.24
CA THR A 161 10.13 24.42 -9.21
C THR A 161 9.95 23.79 -10.58
N ALA A 162 11.05 23.28 -11.11
CA ALA A 162 11.02 22.53 -12.35
C ALA A 162 10.43 21.13 -12.07
N ASP A 163 9.20 20.86 -12.55
CA ASP A 163 8.63 19.52 -12.48
C ASP A 163 9.29 18.62 -13.53
N GLY A 164 10.14 17.70 -13.08
CA GLY A 164 10.76 16.66 -13.93
C GLY A 164 9.82 15.52 -14.29
N GLY A 165 8.63 15.49 -13.69
CA GLY A 165 7.73 14.35 -13.76
C GLY A 165 8.25 13.11 -13.02
N TYR A 166 7.44 12.05 -13.01
CA TYR A 166 7.79 10.79 -12.34
C TYR A 166 8.84 10.01 -13.17
N PRO A 167 10.01 9.64 -12.59
CA PRO A 167 11.01 8.84 -13.29
C PRO A 167 10.50 7.41 -13.52
N SER A 168 10.49 6.98 -14.77
CA SER A 168 10.10 5.64 -15.18
C SER A 168 11.33 4.76 -15.35
N ILE A 169 11.26 3.51 -14.84
CA ILE A 169 12.33 2.53 -15.02
C ILE A 169 12.32 2.06 -16.49
N VAL A 170 13.42 2.27 -17.21
CA VAL A 170 13.58 1.83 -18.61
C VAL A 170 14.53 0.64 -18.75
N ILE A 171 15.47 0.47 -17.81
CA ILE A 171 16.27 -0.76 -17.67
C ILE A 171 16.19 -1.22 -16.22
N ASN A 172 15.93 -2.52 -16.02
CA ASN A 172 15.96 -3.19 -14.73
C ASN A 172 16.76 -4.49 -14.85
N ASP A 173 17.85 -4.59 -14.13
CA ASP A 173 18.77 -5.74 -14.10
C ASP A 173 19.19 -6.22 -15.51
N GLY A 174 19.60 -5.29 -16.37
CA GLY A 174 20.03 -5.57 -17.75
C GLY A 174 18.90 -5.83 -18.74
N ARG A 175 17.63 -5.73 -18.32
CA ARG A 175 16.45 -5.93 -19.17
C ARG A 175 15.78 -4.62 -19.49
N VAL A 176 15.62 -4.34 -20.77
CA VAL A 176 14.91 -3.15 -21.25
C VAL A 176 13.39 -3.32 -21.09
N ILE A 177 12.73 -2.32 -20.54
CA ILE A 177 11.28 -2.26 -20.39
C ILE A 177 10.72 -1.38 -21.52
N ASP A 178 10.46 -2.00 -22.67
CA ASP A 178 10.01 -1.29 -23.88
C ASP A 178 8.70 -0.54 -23.69
N THR A 179 7.79 -1.08 -22.88
CA THR A 179 6.51 -0.39 -22.56
C THR A 179 6.70 0.95 -21.87
N ASN A 180 7.73 1.10 -21.05
CA ASN A 180 8.04 2.35 -20.35
C ASN A 180 8.77 3.34 -21.29
N LEU A 181 9.64 2.86 -22.18
CA LEU A 181 10.21 3.69 -23.24
C LEU A 181 9.11 4.29 -24.11
N GLN A 182 8.17 3.47 -24.59
CA GLN A 182 7.04 3.91 -25.40
C GLN A 182 6.18 4.96 -24.70
N LYS A 183 5.89 4.80 -23.39
CA LYS A 183 5.13 5.78 -22.59
C LYS A 183 5.83 7.16 -22.53
N LEU A 184 7.16 7.18 -22.60
CA LEU A 184 7.95 8.40 -22.62
C LEU A 184 8.17 8.94 -24.05
N GLY A 185 7.61 8.31 -25.07
CA GLY A 185 7.85 8.67 -26.48
C GLY A 185 9.30 8.41 -26.92
N LEU A 186 9.95 7.40 -26.32
CA LEU A 186 11.33 7.02 -26.59
C LEU A 186 11.36 5.62 -27.20
N ASP A 187 12.48 5.32 -27.88
CA ASP A 187 12.72 4.03 -28.53
C ASP A 187 14.08 3.45 -28.13
N ARG A 188 14.37 2.25 -28.61
CA ARG A 188 15.66 1.59 -28.38
C ARG A 188 16.84 2.31 -29.03
N SER A 189 16.62 3.07 -30.09
CA SER A 189 17.67 3.85 -30.76
C SER A 189 18.10 5.00 -29.84
N TRP A 190 17.15 5.69 -29.23
CA TRP A 190 17.43 6.71 -28.22
C TRP A 190 18.18 6.10 -27.02
N LEU A 191 17.72 4.95 -26.53
CA LEU A 191 18.35 4.27 -25.37
C LEU A 191 19.81 3.95 -25.66
N SER A 192 20.09 3.39 -26.83
CA SER A 192 21.47 3.04 -27.25
C SER A 192 22.35 4.27 -27.39
N ALA A 193 21.81 5.36 -27.93
CA ALA A 193 22.52 6.64 -28.05
C ALA A 193 22.82 7.24 -26.67
N GLU A 194 21.87 7.17 -25.74
CA GLU A 194 22.02 7.70 -24.39
C GLU A 194 23.06 6.91 -23.59
N LEU A 195 23.05 5.58 -23.66
CA LEU A 195 24.07 4.75 -23.00
C LEU A 195 25.48 5.07 -23.53
N LYS A 196 25.63 5.25 -24.84
CA LYS A 196 26.91 5.68 -25.44
C LYS A 196 27.33 7.05 -24.94
N ARG A 197 26.39 8.02 -24.89
CA ARG A 197 26.64 9.38 -24.37
C ARG A 197 27.15 9.37 -22.94
N GLN A 198 26.62 8.49 -22.12
CA GLN A 198 26.99 8.31 -20.71
C GLN A 198 28.26 7.45 -20.51
N GLY A 199 28.91 7.02 -21.61
CA GLY A 199 30.09 6.17 -21.54
C GLY A 199 29.82 4.78 -20.95
N LYS A 200 28.58 4.30 -21.03
CA LYS A 200 28.16 2.99 -20.56
C LYS A 200 28.15 2.00 -21.74
N GLY A 201 28.61 0.77 -21.48
CA GLY A 201 28.76 -0.24 -22.51
C GLY A 201 27.44 -0.81 -23.02
N SER A 202 27.00 -1.88 -22.43
CA SER A 202 25.80 -2.60 -22.85
C SER A 202 24.66 -2.37 -21.87
N GLU A 203 23.39 -2.43 -22.33
CA GLU A 203 22.20 -2.47 -21.48
C GLU A 203 22.27 -3.58 -20.43
N LYS A 204 22.97 -4.69 -20.72
CA LYS A 204 23.17 -5.84 -19.82
C LYS A 204 23.98 -5.50 -18.57
N ASP A 205 24.85 -4.48 -18.66
CA ASP A 205 25.72 -4.04 -17.57
C ASP A 205 25.02 -3.05 -16.64
N ILE A 206 23.80 -2.62 -16.99
CA ILE A 206 23.02 -1.66 -16.23
C ILE A 206 22.13 -2.39 -15.22
N PHE A 207 22.29 -2.06 -13.94
CA PHE A 207 21.41 -2.55 -12.88
C PHE A 207 20.07 -1.82 -12.90
N LEU A 208 20.11 -0.48 -12.95
CA LEU A 208 18.92 0.36 -12.99
C LEU A 208 19.15 1.56 -13.89
N MET A 209 18.20 1.84 -14.77
CA MET A 209 18.13 3.11 -15.49
C MET A 209 16.72 3.66 -15.40
N THR A 210 16.60 4.91 -14.95
CA THR A 210 15.32 5.63 -14.94
C THR A 210 15.42 6.87 -15.83
N VAL A 211 14.28 7.25 -16.41
CA VAL A 211 14.14 8.43 -17.24
C VAL A 211 12.86 9.16 -16.86
N ASN A 212 12.91 10.46 -16.66
CA ASN A 212 11.73 11.29 -16.42
C ASN A 212 11.20 11.94 -17.73
N GLN A 213 10.11 12.70 -17.62
CA GLN A 213 9.49 13.38 -18.76
C GLN A 213 10.38 14.45 -19.41
N ARG A 214 11.37 14.97 -18.67
CA ARG A 214 12.39 15.90 -19.18
C ARG A 214 13.58 15.22 -19.82
N ARG A 215 13.55 13.89 -19.92
CA ARG A 215 14.65 13.05 -20.39
C ARG A 215 15.91 13.14 -19.51
N GLU A 216 15.74 13.52 -18.23
CA GLU A 216 16.80 13.39 -17.25
C GLU A 216 16.97 11.92 -16.88
N VAL A 217 18.21 11.46 -16.87
CA VAL A 217 18.56 10.05 -16.78
C VAL A 217 19.34 9.79 -15.49
N TYR A 218 18.94 8.78 -14.75
CA TYR A 218 19.75 8.17 -13.69
C TYR A 218 20.17 6.76 -14.12
N ILE A 219 21.46 6.44 -13.96
CA ILE A 219 22.02 5.12 -14.32
C ILE A 219 22.83 4.57 -13.14
N SER A 220 22.49 3.35 -12.74
CA SER A 220 23.31 2.51 -11.86
C SER A 220 23.83 1.31 -12.65
N VAL A 221 25.12 1.05 -12.59
CA VAL A 221 25.77 -0.11 -13.25
C VAL A 221 25.75 -1.29 -12.31
N LYS A 222 25.76 -2.50 -12.83
CA LYS A 222 25.95 -3.72 -12.03
C LYS A 222 27.34 -3.72 -11.41
N GLU A 223 27.41 -4.15 -10.16
CA GLU A 223 28.67 -4.43 -9.51
C GLU A 223 29.34 -5.65 -10.17
N ALA A 224 30.65 -5.58 -10.39
CA ALA A 224 31.38 -6.75 -10.84
C ALA A 224 31.22 -7.85 -9.77
N GLN A 225 30.71 -9.00 -10.16
CA GLN A 225 30.71 -10.17 -9.26
C GLN A 225 32.17 -10.47 -8.88
N GLN A 226 32.46 -10.26 -7.61
CA GLN A 226 33.72 -10.72 -7.00
C GLN A 226 33.75 -12.25 -6.89
#